data_bc65a19bf4f9a3433134ac0fa2103c0f
#
_entry.id   bc65a19bf4f9a3433134ac0fa2103c0f
#
_cell.length_a   1.000
_cell.length_b   1.000
_cell.length_c   1.000
_cell.angle_alpha   90.00
_cell.angle_beta   90.00
_cell.angle_gamma   90.00
#
_symmetry.space_group_name_H-M   'P 1'
#
loop_
_entity.id
_entity.type
_entity.pdbx_description
1 polymer ?
#
loop_
_entity_poly.entity_id
_entity_poly.type
_entity_poly.pdbx_seq_one_letter_code
_entity_poly.pdbx_strand_id
1 'polypeptide(L)'
;MKLQHVIGIAVIGWVLAAGSSQASDGAKHQSLYDRLGGKGAITAVVETFVGNVGGDKRINGYFGSTDLTKLKAHLVNQICEASGGPCKYTGRTMKQTHAGMGVQDGAFGALVEDMVSALDHHKVGKAEKDELLGVLGPMKSDIVEKK
;
A
#
# COMPACT_ATOMS: atom_id res chain seq x y z
N MET A 1 32.81 16.89 -82.79
CA MET A 1 33.63 15.69 -82.92
C MET A 1 33.85 15.05 -81.58
N LYS A 2 33.46 13.76 -81.43
CA LYS A 2 33.64 12.81 -80.36
C LYS A 2 33.04 13.15 -78.98
N LEU A 3 31.91 12.73 -78.73
CA LEU A 3 31.37 11.55 -78.07
C LEU A 3 32.33 10.84 -77.09
N GLN A 4 32.12 10.91 -75.77
CA GLN A 4 32.45 9.85 -74.84
C GLN A 4 31.45 9.78 -73.74
N HIS A 5 30.82 8.62 -73.68
CA HIS A 5 29.94 8.16 -72.64
C HIS A 5 30.76 7.84 -71.39
N VAL A 6 30.31 8.28 -70.25
CA VAL A 6 30.72 7.69 -68.98
C VAL A 6 29.48 7.26 -68.21
N ILE A 7 29.36 5.96 -68.13
CA ILE A 7 28.34 5.24 -67.38
C ILE A 7 28.68 5.40 -65.87
N GLY A 8 27.88 6.12 -65.16
CA GLY A 8 28.00 6.20 -63.71
C GLY A 8 27.07 5.18 -63.03
N ILE A 9 27.67 4.22 -62.38
CA ILE A 9 27.03 3.12 -61.67
C ILE A 9 26.35 3.71 -60.41
N ALA A 10 25.06 3.59 -60.35
CA ALA A 10 24.28 3.91 -59.13
C ALA A 10 24.49 2.78 -58.09
N VAL A 11 25.23 3.07 -57.08
CA VAL A 11 25.30 2.19 -55.89
C VAL A 11 24.11 2.47 -55.00
N ILE A 12 23.14 1.58 -55.05
CA ILE A 12 21.99 1.59 -54.13
C ILE A 12 22.50 1.08 -52.81
N GLY A 13 22.78 2.02 -51.89
CA GLY A 13 23.10 1.68 -50.50
C GLY A 13 21.83 1.22 -49.77
N TRP A 14 21.76 -0.05 -49.47
CA TRP A 14 20.79 -0.58 -48.52
C TRP A 14 21.17 -0.12 -47.11
N VAL A 15 20.44 0.87 -46.60
CA VAL A 15 20.46 1.21 -45.19
C VAL A 15 19.65 0.15 -44.47
N LEU A 16 20.36 -0.80 -43.85
CA LEU A 16 19.78 -1.67 -42.86
C LEU A 16 19.41 -0.82 -41.63
N ALA A 17 18.13 -0.42 -41.59
CA ALA A 17 17.54 0.10 -40.36
C ALA A 17 17.56 -1.03 -39.34
N ALA A 18 18.60 -1.06 -38.50
CA ALA A 18 18.60 -1.85 -37.27
C ALA A 18 17.46 -1.29 -36.41
N GLY A 19 16.31 -1.93 -36.49
CA GLY A 19 15.21 -1.70 -35.58
C GLY A 19 15.70 -2.08 -34.19
N SER A 20 16.05 -1.08 -33.39
CA SER A 20 16.21 -1.23 -31.96
C SER A 20 14.88 -1.68 -31.40
N SER A 21 14.70 -2.97 -31.22
CA SER A 21 13.65 -3.50 -30.36
C SER A 21 13.97 -2.97 -28.96
N GLN A 22 13.38 -1.83 -28.61
CA GLN A 22 13.26 -1.45 -27.24
C GLN A 22 12.38 -2.52 -26.61
N ALA A 23 13.02 -3.47 -25.94
CA ALA A 23 12.36 -4.27 -24.93
C ALA A 23 11.71 -3.25 -24.00
N SER A 24 10.37 -3.20 -24.01
CA SER A 24 9.60 -2.55 -22.99
C SER A 24 10.01 -3.27 -21.70
N ASP A 25 10.95 -2.66 -20.96
CA ASP A 25 11.15 -2.96 -19.56
C ASP A 25 9.75 -2.85 -18.94
N GLY A 26 9.18 -4.02 -18.61
CA GLY A 26 7.90 -4.06 -17.94
C GLY A 26 8.03 -3.18 -16.71
N ALA A 27 7.33 -2.05 -16.73
CA ALA A 27 7.22 -1.20 -15.57
C ALA A 27 6.81 -2.12 -14.42
N LYS A 28 7.74 -2.42 -13.53
CA LYS A 28 7.43 -3.13 -12.28
C LYS A 28 6.39 -2.26 -11.62
N HIS A 29 5.14 -2.69 -11.62
CA HIS A 29 4.09 -2.02 -10.88
C HIS A 29 4.58 -1.93 -9.44
N GLN A 30 4.82 -0.68 -8.98
CA GLN A 30 5.20 -0.45 -7.59
C GLN A 30 4.11 -1.04 -6.69
N SER A 31 4.51 -1.83 -5.70
CA SER A 31 3.59 -2.36 -4.70
C SER A 31 2.91 -1.20 -3.96
N LEU A 32 1.76 -1.46 -3.35
CA LEU A 32 1.14 -0.46 -2.46
C LEU A 32 2.12 -0.05 -1.35
N TYR A 33 2.91 -1.00 -0.83
CA TYR A 33 3.96 -0.74 0.15
C TYR A 33 4.97 0.33 -0.33
N ASP A 34 5.45 0.22 -1.56
CA ASP A 34 6.40 1.18 -2.13
C ASP A 34 5.74 2.56 -2.32
N ARG A 35 4.51 2.59 -2.80
CA ARG A 35 3.73 3.82 -3.00
C ARG A 35 3.35 4.51 -1.70
N LEU A 36 3.18 3.75 -0.61
CA LEU A 36 2.99 4.29 0.75
C LEU A 36 4.27 4.89 1.35
N GLY A 37 5.43 4.64 0.73
CA GLY A 37 6.72 5.13 1.21
C GLY A 37 7.49 4.15 2.08
N GLY A 38 7.12 2.88 2.06
CA GLY A 38 7.81 1.80 2.76
C GLY A 38 7.56 1.77 4.27
N LYS A 39 8.33 0.94 4.97
CA LYS A 39 8.12 0.67 6.41
C LYS A 39 8.19 1.92 7.29
N GLY A 40 9.08 2.86 6.97
CA GLY A 40 9.23 4.09 7.76
C GLY A 40 7.96 4.96 7.71
N ALA A 41 7.39 5.16 6.51
CA ALA A 41 6.15 5.90 6.35
C ALA A 41 4.95 5.19 7.00
N ILE A 42 4.86 3.86 6.85
CA ILE A 42 3.83 3.05 7.52
C ILE A 42 3.95 3.19 9.05
N THR A 43 5.17 3.17 9.60
CA THR A 43 5.39 3.37 11.04
C THR A 43 4.88 4.74 11.50
N ALA A 44 5.15 5.80 10.76
CA ALA A 44 4.67 7.15 11.08
C ALA A 44 3.13 7.24 11.06
N VAL A 45 2.49 6.62 10.06
CA VAL A 45 1.01 6.52 9.99
C VAL A 45 0.46 5.77 11.19
N VAL A 46 1.05 4.61 11.56
CA VAL A 46 0.60 3.79 12.71
C VAL A 46 0.76 4.55 14.02
N GLU A 47 1.84 5.31 14.20
CA GLU A 47 2.02 6.16 15.40
C GLU A 47 0.89 7.18 15.55
N THR A 48 0.56 7.89 14.47
CA THR A 48 -0.54 8.85 14.45
C THR A 48 -1.89 8.17 14.66
N PHE A 49 -2.12 7.05 13.98
CA PHE A 49 -3.35 6.26 14.11
C PHE A 49 -3.60 5.79 15.55
N VAL A 50 -2.60 5.20 16.19
CA VAL A 50 -2.73 4.74 17.60
C VAL A 50 -2.95 5.93 18.54
N GLY A 51 -2.35 7.09 18.25
CA GLY A 51 -2.62 8.33 18.97
C GLY A 51 -4.08 8.77 18.84
N ASN A 52 -4.63 8.76 17.61
CA ASN A 52 -6.04 9.08 17.36
C ASN A 52 -6.97 8.15 18.14
N VAL A 53 -6.76 6.83 18.03
CA VAL A 53 -7.53 5.81 18.75
C VAL A 53 -7.51 6.03 20.26
N GLY A 54 -6.35 6.38 20.82
CA GLY A 54 -6.21 6.68 22.26
C GLY A 54 -7.01 7.91 22.71
N GLY A 55 -7.22 8.87 21.81
CA GLY A 55 -8.03 10.09 22.01
C GLY A 55 -9.52 9.91 21.72
N ASP A 56 -9.89 8.88 20.96
CA ASP A 56 -11.30 8.67 20.55
C ASP A 56 -12.09 7.92 21.64
N LYS A 57 -12.92 8.65 22.34
CA LYS A 57 -13.77 8.11 23.43
C LYS A 57 -14.76 7.03 22.98
N ARG A 58 -15.04 6.94 21.68
CA ARG A 58 -15.93 5.91 21.11
C ARG A 58 -15.31 4.51 21.19
N ILE A 59 -13.96 4.42 21.13
CA ILE A 59 -13.26 3.15 20.96
C ILE A 59 -12.06 2.96 21.90
N ASN A 60 -11.55 4.01 22.53
CA ASN A 60 -10.34 3.88 23.38
C ASN A 60 -10.46 2.87 24.51
N GLY A 61 -11.68 2.63 25.00
CA GLY A 61 -11.95 1.63 26.05
C GLY A 61 -11.54 0.20 25.66
N TYR A 62 -11.56 -0.15 24.39
CA TYR A 62 -11.09 -1.45 23.92
C TYR A 62 -9.57 -1.66 24.07
N PHE A 63 -8.82 -0.59 24.29
CA PHE A 63 -7.34 -0.58 24.32
C PHE A 63 -6.77 -0.33 25.74
N GLY A 64 -7.63 -0.21 26.76
CA GLY A 64 -7.23 0.20 28.10
C GLY A 64 -6.18 -0.66 28.79
N SER A 65 -6.10 -1.96 28.46
CA SER A 65 -5.10 -2.89 28.97
C SER A 65 -4.10 -3.37 27.90
N THR A 66 -4.09 -2.73 26.74
CA THR A 66 -3.27 -3.14 25.60
C THR A 66 -1.84 -2.59 25.72
N ASP A 67 -0.84 -3.45 25.50
CA ASP A 67 0.53 -3.02 25.30
C ASP A 67 0.65 -2.30 23.94
N LEU A 68 0.62 -0.97 23.98
CA LEU A 68 0.64 -0.14 22.76
C LEU A 68 1.92 -0.29 21.94
N THR A 69 3.05 -0.63 22.59
CA THR A 69 4.31 -0.87 21.86
C THR A 69 4.19 -2.11 20.98
N LYS A 70 3.67 -3.19 21.54
CA LYS A 70 3.42 -4.43 20.77
C LYS A 70 2.33 -4.23 19.72
N LEU A 71 1.26 -3.51 20.06
CA LEU A 71 0.18 -3.20 19.11
C LEU A 71 0.73 -2.47 17.88
N LYS A 72 1.51 -1.42 18.08
CA LYS A 72 2.12 -0.66 16.97
C LYS A 72 3.02 -1.55 16.10
N ALA A 73 3.87 -2.37 16.72
CA ALA A 73 4.73 -3.28 15.97
C ALA A 73 3.94 -4.30 15.14
N HIS A 74 2.85 -4.85 15.67
CA HIS A 74 1.96 -5.75 14.93
C HIS A 74 1.23 -5.04 13.79
N LEU A 75 0.71 -3.83 14.00
CA LEU A 75 0.05 -3.03 12.98
C LEU A 75 0.99 -2.66 11.83
N VAL A 76 2.21 -2.24 12.14
CA VAL A 76 3.24 -1.95 11.11
C VAL A 76 3.51 -3.19 10.27
N ASN A 77 3.71 -4.35 10.89
CA ASN A 77 3.99 -5.58 10.15
C ASN A 77 2.77 -6.05 9.33
N GLN A 78 1.56 -5.92 9.89
CA GLN A 78 0.32 -6.28 9.20
C GLN A 78 0.08 -5.41 7.96
N ILE A 79 0.20 -4.08 8.09
CA ILE A 79 0.03 -3.16 6.96
C ILE A 79 1.15 -3.38 5.93
N CYS A 80 2.39 -3.54 6.37
CA CYS A 80 3.52 -3.81 5.48
C CYS A 80 3.31 -5.10 4.68
N GLU A 81 2.93 -6.20 5.31
CA GLU A 81 2.66 -7.47 4.61
C GLU A 81 1.45 -7.35 3.68
N ALA A 82 0.36 -6.77 4.15
CA ALA A 82 -0.88 -6.61 3.39
C ALA A 82 -0.72 -5.69 2.18
N SER A 83 0.21 -4.74 2.22
CA SER A 83 0.51 -3.84 1.10
C SER A 83 1.59 -4.35 0.13
N GLY A 84 2.05 -5.59 0.31
CA GLY A 84 3.07 -6.21 -0.55
C GLY A 84 4.51 -5.90 -0.16
N GLY A 85 4.75 -5.48 1.09
CA GLY A 85 6.07 -5.26 1.63
C GLY A 85 6.75 -6.54 2.13
N PRO A 86 8.01 -6.47 2.55
CA PRO A 86 8.83 -7.64 2.94
C PRO A 86 8.56 -8.13 4.37
N CYS A 87 7.71 -7.44 5.13
CA CYS A 87 7.43 -7.80 6.52
C CYS A 87 6.58 -9.07 6.61
N LYS A 88 6.59 -9.68 7.82
CA LYS A 88 5.70 -10.78 8.17
C LYS A 88 4.92 -10.45 9.42
N TYR A 89 3.60 -10.61 9.33
CA TYR A 89 2.73 -10.52 10.49
C TYR A 89 2.81 -11.81 11.29
N THR A 90 3.25 -11.72 12.54
CA THR A 90 3.43 -12.87 13.44
C THR A 90 2.47 -12.85 14.63
N GLY A 91 1.51 -11.92 14.61
CA GLY A 91 0.48 -11.83 15.65
C GLY A 91 -0.62 -12.89 15.51
N ARG A 92 -1.56 -12.86 16.45
CA ARG A 92 -2.77 -13.69 16.36
C ARG A 92 -3.66 -13.23 15.20
N THR A 93 -4.49 -14.12 14.68
CA THR A 93 -5.50 -13.72 13.68
C THR A 93 -6.45 -12.65 14.24
N MET A 94 -7.08 -11.88 13.36
CA MET A 94 -8.05 -10.86 13.79
C MET A 94 -9.17 -11.49 14.61
N LYS A 95 -9.68 -12.63 14.18
CA LYS A 95 -10.71 -13.38 14.91
C LYS A 95 -10.26 -13.79 16.32
N GLN A 96 -9.04 -14.31 16.46
CA GLN A 96 -8.49 -14.71 17.77
C GLN A 96 -8.24 -13.50 18.68
N THR A 97 -7.80 -12.38 18.11
CA THR A 97 -7.47 -11.17 18.86
C THR A 97 -8.73 -10.50 19.42
N HIS A 98 -9.82 -10.49 18.64
CA HIS A 98 -11.04 -9.75 18.97
C HIS A 98 -12.15 -10.62 19.58
N ALA A 99 -11.95 -11.94 19.65
CA ALA A 99 -12.93 -12.84 20.24
C ALA A 99 -13.29 -12.45 21.68
N GLY A 100 -14.57 -12.27 21.96
CA GLY A 100 -15.09 -11.91 23.29
C GLY A 100 -14.96 -10.43 23.65
N MET A 101 -14.41 -9.58 22.77
CA MET A 101 -14.33 -8.13 23.03
C MET A 101 -15.67 -7.41 22.84
N GLY A 102 -16.61 -8.04 22.15
CA GLY A 102 -17.91 -7.43 21.87
C GLY A 102 -17.84 -6.21 20.95
N VAL A 103 -16.88 -6.19 20.04
CA VAL A 103 -16.69 -5.07 19.11
C VAL A 103 -17.94 -4.85 18.30
N GLN A 104 -18.46 -3.61 18.32
CA GLN A 104 -19.64 -3.20 17.60
C GLN A 104 -19.29 -2.66 16.19
N ASP A 105 -20.25 -2.70 15.30
CA ASP A 105 -20.11 -2.16 13.94
C ASP A 105 -19.69 -0.68 13.93
N GLY A 106 -20.32 0.14 14.78
CA GLY A 106 -19.98 1.56 14.93
C GLY A 106 -18.55 1.79 15.46
N ALA A 107 -18.05 0.90 16.32
CA ALA A 107 -16.67 0.97 16.81
C ALA A 107 -15.66 0.70 15.68
N PHE A 108 -15.96 -0.25 14.80
CA PHE A 108 -15.14 -0.50 13.62
C PHE A 108 -15.14 0.72 12.68
N GLY A 109 -16.30 1.35 12.48
CA GLY A 109 -16.43 2.59 11.71
C GLY A 109 -15.55 3.72 12.27
N ALA A 110 -15.59 3.94 13.58
CA ALA A 110 -14.73 4.93 14.25
C ALA A 110 -13.23 4.64 14.07
N LEU A 111 -12.84 3.37 14.14
CA LEU A 111 -11.47 2.95 13.88
C LEU A 111 -11.01 3.30 12.45
N VAL A 112 -11.89 3.08 11.47
CA VAL A 112 -11.61 3.43 10.07
C VAL A 112 -11.46 4.95 9.90
N GLU A 113 -12.30 5.75 10.56
CA GLU A 113 -12.17 7.22 10.55
C GLU A 113 -10.82 7.66 11.12
N ASP A 114 -10.36 7.08 12.21
CA ASP A 114 -9.06 7.37 12.81
C ASP A 114 -7.90 6.98 11.89
N MET A 115 -8.02 5.87 11.16
CA MET A 115 -7.03 5.47 10.15
C MET A 115 -7.01 6.45 8.99
N VAL A 116 -8.16 6.84 8.46
CA VAL A 116 -8.25 7.85 7.38
C VAL A 116 -7.63 9.16 7.82
N SER A 117 -7.92 9.62 9.04
CA SER A 117 -7.33 10.84 9.60
C SER A 117 -5.81 10.75 9.69
N ALA A 118 -5.26 9.60 10.10
CA ALA A 118 -3.80 9.41 10.15
C ALA A 118 -3.17 9.41 8.75
N LEU A 119 -3.81 8.77 7.77
CA LEU A 119 -3.35 8.76 6.38
C LEU A 119 -3.38 10.17 5.77
N ASP A 120 -4.42 10.95 6.05
CA ASP A 120 -4.54 12.35 5.60
C ASP A 120 -3.48 13.24 6.25
N HIS A 121 -3.21 13.05 7.55
CA HIS A 121 -2.15 13.76 8.26
C HIS A 121 -0.79 13.58 7.58
N HIS A 122 -0.50 12.36 7.11
CA HIS A 122 0.72 12.03 6.40
C HIS A 122 0.63 12.26 4.88
N LYS A 123 -0.43 12.91 4.39
CA LYS A 123 -0.63 13.28 2.98
C LYS A 123 -0.59 12.08 2.02
N VAL A 124 -1.06 10.92 2.47
CA VAL A 124 -1.20 9.74 1.62
C VAL A 124 -2.23 10.01 0.54
N GLY A 125 -1.89 9.69 -0.71
CA GLY A 125 -2.76 9.92 -1.85
C GLY A 125 -4.08 9.15 -1.75
N LYS A 126 -5.12 9.68 -2.42
CA LYS A 126 -6.46 9.05 -2.39
C LYS A 126 -6.44 7.60 -2.89
N ALA A 127 -5.69 7.34 -3.96
CA ALA A 127 -5.60 6.00 -4.54
C ALA A 127 -4.99 4.99 -3.56
N GLU A 128 -3.90 5.36 -2.89
CA GLU A 128 -3.24 4.52 -1.89
C GLU A 128 -4.13 4.30 -0.66
N LYS A 129 -4.85 5.34 -0.21
CA LYS A 129 -5.82 5.21 0.89
C LYS A 129 -6.93 4.24 0.55
N ASP A 130 -7.56 4.41 -0.62
CA ASP A 130 -8.67 3.57 -1.06
C ASP A 130 -8.22 2.11 -1.20
N GLU A 131 -7.02 1.87 -1.74
CA GLU A 131 -6.45 0.54 -1.90
C GLU A 131 -6.13 -0.10 -0.53
N LEU A 132 -5.51 0.65 0.39
CA LEU A 132 -5.22 0.15 1.74
C LEU A 132 -6.50 -0.18 2.51
N LEU A 133 -7.50 0.69 2.47
CA LEU A 133 -8.79 0.44 3.12
C LEU A 133 -9.52 -0.74 2.48
N GLY A 134 -9.37 -0.94 1.16
CA GLY A 134 -9.89 -2.10 0.45
C GLY A 134 -9.26 -3.42 0.88
N VAL A 135 -7.98 -3.41 1.27
CA VAL A 135 -7.26 -4.58 1.80
C VAL A 135 -7.62 -4.85 3.26
N LEU A 136 -7.75 -3.82 4.08
CA LEU A 136 -8.04 -3.96 5.51
C LEU A 136 -9.54 -4.15 5.82
N GLY A 137 -10.41 -3.58 5.00
CA GLY A 137 -11.86 -3.60 5.20
C GLY A 137 -12.48 -4.99 5.38
N PRO A 138 -12.10 -6.01 4.59
CA PRO A 138 -12.61 -7.38 4.74
C PRO A 138 -12.34 -8.02 6.11
N MET A 139 -11.34 -7.53 6.87
CA MET A 139 -11.06 -7.99 8.23
C MET A 139 -12.21 -7.68 9.20
N LYS A 140 -13.11 -6.77 8.84
CA LYS A 140 -14.30 -6.42 9.64
C LYS A 140 -15.09 -7.64 10.07
N SER A 141 -15.25 -8.63 9.21
CA SER A 141 -16.01 -9.86 9.51
C SER A 141 -15.41 -10.70 10.64
N ASP A 142 -14.10 -10.57 10.86
CA ASP A 142 -13.37 -11.27 11.92
C ASP A 142 -13.26 -10.45 13.21
N ILE A 143 -13.58 -9.16 13.15
CA ILE A 143 -13.40 -8.20 14.24
C ILE A 143 -14.75 -7.88 14.91
N VAL A 144 -15.79 -7.62 14.10
CA VAL A 144 -17.10 -7.18 14.61
C VAL A 144 -17.90 -8.38 15.09
N GLU A 145 -18.30 -8.36 16.37
CA GLU A 145 -19.11 -9.41 17.00
C GLU A 145 -20.58 -8.99 17.16
N LYS A 146 -20.86 -7.68 17.17
CA LYS A 146 -22.21 -7.12 17.37
C LYS A 146 -22.54 -6.12 16.28
N LYS A 147 -23.70 -6.32 15.66
CA LYS A 147 -24.26 -5.37 14.69
C LYS A 147 -25.04 -4.26 15.39
#